data_b97524e116ec796caea82753dad7a7ca
#
_entry.id   b97524e116ec796caea82753dad7a7ca
#
_cell.length_a   1.000
_cell.length_b   1.000
_cell.length_c   1.000
_cell.angle_alpha   90.00
_cell.angle_beta   90.00
_cell.angle_gamma   90.00
#
_symmetry.space_group_name_H-M   'P 1'
#
loop_
_entity.id
_entity.type
_entity.pdbx_description
1 polymer ?
#
loop_
_entity_poly.entity_id
_entity_poly.type
_entity_poly.pdbx_seq_one_letter_code
_entity_poly.pdbx_strand_id
1 'polypeptide(L)'
;MAKHRLIRALTPGTIRAALGATVLASAAFGAVAPAHADTPEQVGPASQSSVVQTAQHAAANQRVNVTAQQVLNVARAQIGTSENAAGGGTKFQKWYATSQRAMETVKRDGGAPTEYLNAAWCSMFVSWVGEQTGARPQVGWDAYTVEHARWFAANHRWGSTPKPGAVVFFSWSGSKSIDDINHVGFVVKDNGDGTISTIEGNTGNGRVEARVRPTSQVVGYGYPNYKA
;
A
#
# COMPACT_ATOMS: atom_id res chain seq x y z
N MET A 1 0.60 17.50 -22.10
CA MET A 1 -0.32 16.35 -22.31
C MET A 1 0.31 15.14 -21.65
N ALA A 2 -0.14 14.77 -20.47
CA ALA A 2 0.39 13.62 -19.73
C ALA A 2 -0.12 12.33 -20.38
N LYS A 3 0.79 11.51 -20.87
CA LYS A 3 0.45 10.17 -21.39
C LYS A 3 0.19 9.24 -20.21
N HIS A 4 -1.08 9.04 -19.88
CA HIS A 4 -1.51 7.98 -18.99
C HIS A 4 -1.22 6.63 -19.65
N ARG A 5 -0.16 5.94 -19.24
CA ARG A 5 -0.05 4.50 -19.47
C ARG A 5 -0.84 3.78 -18.40
N LEU A 6 -2.05 3.39 -18.75
CA LEU A 6 -2.84 2.41 -18.01
C LEU A 6 -2.09 1.07 -18.06
N ILE A 7 -1.73 0.55 -16.91
CA ILE A 7 -1.35 -0.86 -16.80
C ILE A 7 -2.62 -1.67 -17.09
N ARG A 8 -2.65 -2.33 -18.24
CA ARG A 8 -3.72 -3.27 -18.60
C ARG A 8 -3.67 -4.44 -17.62
N ALA A 9 -4.80 -4.68 -16.94
CA ALA A 9 -5.03 -5.91 -16.21
C ALA A 9 -5.00 -7.08 -17.19
N LEU A 10 -4.07 -8.00 -17.01
CA LEU A 10 -4.03 -9.27 -17.70
C LEU A 10 -5.05 -10.20 -17.04
N THR A 11 -6.00 -10.69 -17.81
CA THR A 11 -6.97 -11.71 -17.42
C THR A 11 -6.27 -13.01 -17.03
N PRO A 12 -6.70 -13.71 -15.97
CA PRO A 12 -6.09 -14.98 -15.57
C PRO A 12 -6.43 -16.09 -16.58
N GLY A 13 -5.40 -16.62 -17.23
CA GLY A 13 -5.48 -17.80 -18.05
C GLY A 13 -5.68 -19.06 -17.19
N THR A 14 -6.69 -19.82 -17.50
CA THR A 14 -7.01 -21.13 -16.90
C THR A 14 -5.92 -22.16 -17.19
N ILE A 15 -5.20 -22.59 -16.15
CA ILE A 15 -4.29 -23.76 -16.23
C ILE A 15 -5.08 -25.00 -15.85
N ARG A 16 -5.25 -25.91 -16.80
CA ARG A 16 -5.79 -27.26 -16.60
C ARG A 16 -4.74 -28.12 -15.91
N ALA A 17 -5.08 -28.66 -14.75
CA ALA A 17 -4.29 -29.67 -14.06
C ALA A 17 -4.46 -31.04 -14.73
N ALA A 18 -3.34 -31.69 -15.05
CA ALA A 18 -3.33 -33.09 -15.44
C ALA A 18 -3.09 -33.96 -14.20
N LEU A 19 -4.03 -34.89 -13.98
CA LEU A 19 -3.90 -35.94 -12.96
C LEU A 19 -2.93 -37.02 -13.45
N GLY A 20 -1.91 -37.32 -12.66
CA GLY A 20 -1.08 -38.51 -12.76
C GLY A 20 -1.26 -39.37 -11.53
N ALA A 21 -1.88 -40.53 -11.70
CA ALA A 21 -2.01 -41.55 -10.66
C ALA A 21 -0.81 -42.48 -10.69
N THR A 22 -0.23 -42.83 -9.53
CA THR A 22 0.64 -44.02 -9.38
C THR A 22 0.48 -44.61 -7.98
N VAL A 23 -0.14 -45.72 -7.96
CA VAL A 23 0.00 -47.08 -7.37
C VAL A 23 0.81 -47.25 -6.07
N LEU A 24 0.10 -47.91 -5.13
CA LEU A 24 0.47 -48.46 -3.85
C LEU A 24 1.55 -49.54 -3.91
N ALA A 25 2.43 -49.54 -2.91
CA ALA A 25 3.08 -50.77 -2.45
C ALA A 25 3.09 -50.76 -0.91
N SER A 26 2.41 -51.73 -0.36
CA SER A 26 2.37 -52.04 1.09
C SER A 26 3.59 -52.87 1.52
N ALA A 27 4.23 -52.51 2.60
CA ALA A 27 5.06 -53.42 3.37
C ALA A 27 4.84 -53.16 4.88
N ALA A 28 4.31 -54.16 5.56
CA ALA A 28 4.17 -54.18 7.00
C ALA A 28 5.42 -54.78 7.64
N PHE A 29 5.97 -54.12 8.68
CA PHE A 29 6.76 -54.79 9.73
C PHE A 29 6.83 -53.97 11.02
N GLY A 30 6.40 -54.61 12.13
CA GLY A 30 7.06 -54.60 13.42
C GLY A 30 6.92 -53.33 14.28
N ALA A 31 6.06 -53.44 15.31
CA ALA A 31 5.98 -52.53 16.44
C ALA A 31 7.21 -52.61 17.33
N VAL A 32 7.86 -51.49 17.60
CA VAL A 32 8.63 -51.21 18.80
C VAL A 32 8.34 -49.75 19.16
N ALA A 33 7.76 -49.53 20.34
CA ALA A 33 7.55 -48.19 20.88
C ALA A 33 8.86 -47.63 21.44
N PRO A 34 9.20 -46.40 21.13
CA PRO A 34 10.03 -45.58 22.01
C PRO A 34 9.30 -44.31 22.47
N ALA A 35 9.79 -43.83 23.60
CA ALA A 35 9.40 -42.72 24.41
C ALA A 35 9.00 -41.45 23.64
N HIS A 36 8.01 -40.76 24.20
CA HIS A 36 7.59 -39.41 23.78
C HIS A 36 8.78 -38.42 23.84
N ALA A 37 9.25 -38.02 22.68
CA ALA A 37 9.94 -36.74 22.49
C ALA A 37 8.88 -35.79 21.93
N ASP A 38 8.59 -34.70 22.64
CA ASP A 38 7.73 -33.60 22.19
C ASP A 38 8.28 -33.06 20.87
N THR A 39 7.63 -33.44 19.77
CA THR A 39 7.88 -32.85 18.47
C THR A 39 7.23 -31.48 18.46
N PRO A 40 7.94 -30.38 18.12
CA PRO A 40 7.29 -29.08 17.93
C PRO A 40 6.25 -29.22 16.83
N GLU A 41 5.02 -28.88 17.14
CA GLU A 41 3.89 -28.86 16.23
C GLU A 41 4.24 -27.99 15.03
N GLN A 42 4.42 -28.59 13.85
CA GLN A 42 4.62 -27.87 12.61
C GLN A 42 3.31 -27.16 12.25
N VAL A 43 3.26 -25.86 12.57
CA VAL A 43 2.16 -24.99 12.19
C VAL A 43 2.09 -24.94 10.66
N GLY A 44 1.04 -25.50 10.08
CA GLY A 44 0.86 -25.59 8.64
C GLY A 44 0.74 -24.20 7.97
N PRO A 45 0.93 -24.12 6.62
CA PRO A 45 0.96 -22.84 5.89
C PRO A 45 -0.30 -21.96 6.06
N ALA A 46 -1.47 -22.55 6.29
CA ALA A 46 -2.71 -21.82 6.55
C ALA A 46 -2.71 -21.12 7.92
N SER A 47 -2.09 -21.73 8.95
CA SER A 47 -1.95 -21.14 10.28
C SER A 47 -0.93 -19.99 10.29
N GLN A 48 0.12 -20.08 9.48
CA GLN A 48 1.12 -19.00 9.35
C GLN A 48 0.52 -17.77 8.67
N SER A 49 -0.33 -17.93 7.66
CA SER A 49 -1.02 -16.82 7.00
C SER A 49 -1.96 -16.06 7.95
N SER A 50 -2.71 -16.78 8.78
CA SER A 50 -3.62 -16.16 9.76
C SER A 50 -2.86 -15.43 10.88
N VAL A 51 -1.74 -15.96 11.34
CA VAL A 51 -0.89 -15.32 12.36
C VAL A 51 -0.25 -14.03 11.81
N VAL A 52 0.25 -14.07 10.57
CA VAL A 52 0.82 -12.88 9.91
C VAL A 52 -0.23 -11.80 9.69
N GLN A 53 -1.43 -12.15 9.24
CA GLN A 53 -2.54 -11.20 9.10
C GLN A 53 -2.96 -10.61 10.44
N THR A 54 -3.08 -11.42 11.49
CA THR A 54 -3.43 -10.93 12.83
C THR A 54 -2.35 -9.99 13.38
N ALA A 55 -1.08 -10.29 13.18
CA ALA A 55 0.03 -9.43 13.59
C ALA A 55 0.04 -8.09 12.80
N GLN A 56 -0.26 -8.12 11.51
CA GLN A 56 -0.37 -6.91 10.68
C GLN A 56 -1.56 -6.04 11.11
N HIS A 57 -2.71 -6.63 11.44
CA HIS A 57 -3.87 -5.90 11.98
C HIS A 57 -3.58 -5.33 13.38
N ALA A 58 -2.89 -6.07 14.24
CA ALA A 58 -2.49 -5.57 15.56
C ALA A 58 -1.53 -4.38 15.45
N ALA A 59 -0.54 -4.45 14.55
CA ALA A 59 0.38 -3.34 14.27
C ALA A 59 -0.34 -2.13 13.67
N ALA A 60 -1.31 -2.34 12.79
CA ALA A 60 -2.13 -1.29 12.18
C ALA A 60 -3.01 -0.54 13.20
N ASN A 61 -3.34 -1.17 14.33
CA ASN A 61 -4.14 -0.56 15.40
C ASN A 61 -3.28 0.13 16.48
N GLN A 62 -1.97 -0.06 16.46
CA GLN A 62 -1.06 0.61 17.39
C GLN A 62 -0.86 2.08 17.03
N ARG A 63 -1.10 2.98 18.02
CA ARG A 63 -0.77 4.40 17.85
C ARG A 63 0.75 4.55 17.64
N VAL A 64 1.12 5.31 16.61
CA VAL A 64 2.54 5.65 16.38
C VAL A 64 2.97 6.84 17.21
N ASN A 65 4.24 6.87 17.62
CA ASN A 65 4.80 7.95 18.45
C ASN A 65 5.25 9.16 17.61
N VAL A 66 4.39 9.56 16.66
CA VAL A 66 4.61 10.69 15.76
C VAL A 66 3.29 11.43 15.55
N THR A 67 3.34 12.76 15.49
CA THR A 67 2.17 13.61 15.28
C THR A 67 1.87 13.77 13.77
N ALA A 68 0.62 14.12 13.44
CA ALA A 68 0.25 14.49 12.08
C ALA A 68 1.14 15.62 11.52
N GLN A 69 1.46 16.61 12.36
CA GLN A 69 2.33 17.73 11.97
C GLN A 69 3.74 17.29 11.59
N GLN A 70 4.32 16.33 12.30
CA GLN A 70 5.65 15.79 11.98
C GLN A 70 5.63 15.08 10.60
N VAL A 71 4.59 14.30 10.33
CA VAL A 71 4.40 13.65 9.01
C VAL A 71 4.26 14.69 7.91
N LEU A 72 3.41 15.71 8.12
CA LEU A 72 3.22 16.80 7.16
C LEU A 72 4.50 17.63 6.94
N ASN A 73 5.33 17.81 7.95
CA ASN A 73 6.62 18.50 7.80
C ASN A 73 7.58 17.73 6.89
N VAL A 74 7.65 16.39 7.04
CA VAL A 74 8.45 15.53 6.15
C VAL A 74 7.90 15.59 4.73
N ALA A 75 6.57 15.49 4.55
CA ALA A 75 5.95 15.63 3.23
C ALA A 75 6.24 16.99 2.59
N ARG A 76 6.10 18.08 3.35
CA ARG A 76 6.36 19.47 2.89
C ARG A 76 7.81 19.68 2.46
N ALA A 77 8.76 19.08 3.17
CA ALA A 77 10.18 19.16 2.83
C ALA A 77 10.54 18.49 1.49
N GLN A 78 9.60 17.74 0.88
CA GLN A 78 9.79 17.11 -0.42
C GLN A 78 9.27 17.95 -1.60
N ILE A 79 8.57 19.05 -1.32
CA ILE A 79 8.02 19.92 -2.38
C ILE A 79 9.16 20.36 -3.33
N GLY A 80 8.91 20.22 -4.63
CA GLY A 80 9.89 20.47 -5.70
C GLY A 80 10.67 19.23 -6.15
N THR A 81 10.67 18.11 -5.40
CA THR A 81 11.21 16.85 -5.91
C THR A 81 10.45 16.44 -7.16
N SER A 82 11.16 16.17 -8.27
CA SER A 82 10.56 15.84 -9.57
C SER A 82 11.15 14.58 -10.15
N GLU A 83 10.40 13.94 -11.02
CA GLU A 83 10.91 12.88 -11.91
C GLU A 83 11.81 13.49 -13.00
N ASN A 84 12.58 12.63 -13.65
CA ASN A 84 13.35 12.98 -14.83
C ASN A 84 12.46 12.96 -16.09
N ALA A 85 13.05 13.32 -17.23
CA ALA A 85 12.34 13.36 -18.52
C ALA A 85 11.76 11.99 -18.97
N ALA A 86 12.25 10.88 -18.40
CA ALA A 86 11.76 9.54 -18.69
C ALA A 86 10.61 9.09 -17.75
N GLY A 87 10.13 9.96 -16.84
CA GLY A 87 9.06 9.64 -15.90
C GLY A 87 9.48 8.82 -14.68
N GLY A 88 10.78 8.81 -14.37
CA GLY A 88 11.35 8.05 -13.25
C GLY A 88 12.42 8.82 -12.48
N GLY A 89 13.24 8.09 -11.75
CA GLY A 89 14.46 8.61 -11.11
C GLY A 89 14.23 9.30 -9.77
N THR A 90 13.00 9.37 -9.25
CA THR A 90 12.75 9.91 -7.92
C THR A 90 13.30 8.98 -6.83
N LYS A 91 13.62 9.56 -5.66
CA LYS A 91 14.02 8.74 -4.51
C LYS A 91 12.90 7.85 -3.98
N PHE A 92 11.64 8.21 -4.20
CA PHE A 92 10.46 7.45 -3.79
C PHE A 92 10.34 6.15 -4.59
N GLN A 93 10.52 6.23 -5.91
CA GLN A 93 10.55 5.08 -6.81
C GLN A 93 11.74 4.16 -6.49
N LYS A 94 12.95 4.71 -6.33
CA LYS A 94 14.16 3.94 -5.98
C LYS A 94 14.01 3.21 -4.66
N TRP A 95 13.52 3.92 -3.62
CA TRP A 95 13.27 3.33 -2.32
C TRP A 95 12.23 2.21 -2.40
N TYR A 96 11.09 2.45 -3.07
CA TYR A 96 10.04 1.44 -3.16
C TYR A 96 10.51 0.21 -3.92
N ALA A 97 11.14 0.37 -5.08
CA ALA A 97 11.65 -0.72 -5.91
C ALA A 97 12.63 -1.66 -5.18
N THR A 98 13.35 -1.16 -4.15
CA THR A 98 14.29 -1.96 -3.33
C THR A 98 13.68 -2.44 -2.02
N SER A 99 12.43 -2.11 -1.74
CA SER A 99 11.76 -2.48 -0.49
C SER A 99 11.26 -3.92 -0.50
N GLN A 100 11.11 -4.51 0.69
CA GLN A 100 10.40 -5.78 0.86
C GLN A 100 8.98 -5.69 0.30
N ARG A 101 8.32 -4.53 0.43
CA ARG A 101 6.96 -4.34 -0.06
C ARG A 101 6.87 -4.48 -1.58
N ALA A 102 7.86 -4.01 -2.32
CA ALA A 102 7.90 -4.21 -3.76
C ALA A 102 7.89 -5.70 -4.14
N MET A 103 8.62 -6.54 -3.38
CA MET A 103 8.61 -7.99 -3.59
C MET A 103 7.24 -8.62 -3.27
N GLU A 104 6.57 -8.15 -2.21
CA GLU A 104 5.23 -8.60 -1.82
C GLU A 104 4.18 -8.20 -2.87
N THR A 105 4.22 -6.94 -3.34
CA THR A 105 3.26 -6.42 -4.31
C THR A 105 3.45 -7.06 -5.69
N VAL A 106 4.68 -7.29 -6.12
CA VAL A 106 4.97 -8.06 -7.36
C VAL A 106 4.45 -9.49 -7.27
N LYS A 107 4.57 -10.13 -6.10
CA LYS A 107 4.00 -11.49 -5.90
C LYS A 107 2.47 -11.48 -5.99
N ARG A 108 1.80 -10.42 -5.56
CA ARG A 108 0.34 -10.24 -5.64
C ARG A 108 -0.11 -9.88 -7.06
N ASP A 109 0.56 -8.90 -7.68
CA ASP A 109 0.10 -8.20 -8.87
C ASP A 109 0.83 -8.63 -10.16
N GLY A 110 1.91 -9.37 -10.04
CA GLY A 110 2.81 -9.73 -11.15
C GLY A 110 3.87 -8.65 -11.42
N GLY A 111 4.69 -8.87 -12.45
CA GLY A 111 5.74 -7.95 -12.88
C GLY A 111 7.07 -8.14 -12.16
N ALA A 112 7.88 -7.10 -12.10
CA ALA A 112 9.19 -7.07 -11.44
C ALA A 112 9.37 -5.79 -10.61
N PRO A 113 10.15 -5.83 -9.50
CA PRO A 113 10.38 -4.65 -8.67
C PRO A 113 11.00 -3.47 -9.42
N THR A 114 11.78 -3.75 -10.49
CA THR A 114 12.40 -2.72 -11.34
C THR A 114 11.38 -1.88 -12.12
N GLU A 115 10.15 -2.37 -12.32
CA GLU A 115 9.08 -1.62 -13.00
C GLU A 115 8.65 -0.41 -12.18
N TYR A 116 8.79 -0.45 -10.85
CA TYR A 116 8.50 0.69 -9.98
C TYR A 116 9.42 1.89 -10.22
N LEU A 117 10.58 1.71 -10.84
CA LEU A 117 11.52 2.81 -11.13
C LEU A 117 10.96 3.87 -12.08
N ASN A 118 9.96 3.50 -12.89
CA ASN A 118 9.30 4.38 -13.87
C ASN A 118 7.75 4.33 -13.77
N ALA A 119 7.22 3.74 -12.70
CA ALA A 119 5.78 3.69 -12.45
C ALA A 119 5.26 4.99 -11.83
N ALA A 120 3.94 5.20 -11.85
CA ALA A 120 3.29 6.26 -11.08
C ALA A 120 3.64 6.15 -9.60
N TRP A 121 4.06 7.24 -8.97
CA TRP A 121 4.68 7.21 -7.65
C TRP A 121 3.96 8.03 -6.57
N CYS A 122 2.72 8.44 -6.81
CA CYS A 122 1.94 9.18 -5.80
C CYS A 122 1.78 8.38 -4.49
N SER A 123 1.47 7.09 -4.59
CA SER A 123 1.34 6.21 -3.42
C SER A 123 2.71 5.84 -2.82
N MET A 124 3.75 5.72 -3.65
CA MET A 124 5.12 5.52 -3.16
C MET A 124 5.62 6.73 -2.36
N PHE A 125 5.25 7.95 -2.75
CA PHE A 125 5.56 9.17 -1.98
C PHE A 125 4.91 9.12 -0.59
N VAL A 126 3.61 8.82 -0.50
CA VAL A 126 2.89 8.70 0.77
C VAL A 126 3.52 7.62 1.65
N SER A 127 3.81 6.45 1.07
CA SER A 127 4.46 5.33 1.74
C SER A 127 5.86 5.68 2.25
N TRP A 128 6.64 6.41 1.45
CA TRP A 128 7.97 6.88 1.82
C TRP A 128 7.93 7.86 3.00
N VAL A 129 6.99 8.80 3.00
CA VAL A 129 6.81 9.75 4.13
C VAL A 129 6.44 8.97 5.40
N GLY A 130 5.57 7.98 5.31
CA GLY A 130 5.25 7.08 6.41
C GLY A 130 6.49 6.37 6.97
N GLU A 131 7.36 5.85 6.09
CA GLU A 131 8.61 5.20 6.46
C GLU A 131 9.57 6.15 7.18
N GLN A 132 9.83 7.33 6.58
CA GLN A 132 10.78 8.30 7.13
C GLN A 132 10.37 8.85 8.51
N THR A 133 9.10 8.82 8.82
CA THR A 133 8.56 9.32 10.09
C THR A 133 8.33 8.22 11.13
N GLY A 134 8.49 6.94 10.77
CA GLY A 134 8.07 5.82 11.60
C GLY A 134 6.55 5.64 11.66
N ALA A 135 5.79 6.36 10.82
CA ALA A 135 4.34 6.26 10.73
C ALA A 135 3.85 5.15 9.79
N ARG A 136 4.74 4.38 9.16
CA ARG A 136 4.38 3.31 8.21
C ARG A 136 3.27 2.38 8.70
N PRO A 137 3.24 1.90 9.97
CA PRO A 137 2.17 1.03 10.45
C PRO A 137 0.79 1.68 10.40
N GLN A 138 0.73 3.01 10.33
CA GLN A 138 -0.50 3.80 10.33
C GLN A 138 -0.81 4.43 8.98
N VAL A 139 0.21 4.78 8.19
CA VAL A 139 0.07 5.39 6.86
C VAL A 139 -0.09 4.34 5.76
N GLY A 140 0.43 3.13 5.96
CA GLY A 140 0.51 2.10 4.93
C GLY A 140 1.74 2.26 4.02
N TRP A 141 1.92 1.34 3.06
CA TRP A 141 3.08 1.36 2.16
C TRP A 141 2.88 0.59 0.86
N ASP A 142 1.75 0.80 0.20
CA ASP A 142 1.47 0.20 -1.11
C ASP A 142 1.79 1.20 -2.25
N ALA A 143 2.25 0.70 -3.41
CA ALA A 143 2.43 1.51 -4.60
C ALA A 143 1.12 1.70 -5.36
N TYR A 144 0.18 0.77 -5.25
CA TYR A 144 -1.11 0.81 -5.92
C TYR A 144 -2.15 1.51 -5.04
N THR A 145 -2.68 2.63 -5.52
CA THR A 145 -3.57 3.51 -4.76
C THR A 145 -4.84 2.82 -4.27
N VAL A 146 -5.43 1.94 -5.10
CA VAL A 146 -6.64 1.18 -4.75
C VAL A 146 -6.37 0.23 -3.58
N GLU A 147 -5.28 -0.53 -3.64
CA GLU A 147 -4.91 -1.45 -2.56
C GLU A 147 -4.51 -0.68 -1.27
N HIS A 148 -3.88 0.49 -1.42
CA HIS A 148 -3.60 1.36 -0.29
C HIS A 148 -4.89 1.85 0.39
N ALA A 149 -5.91 2.23 -0.37
CA ALA A 149 -7.22 2.62 0.16
C ALA A 149 -7.95 1.43 0.81
N ARG A 150 -7.95 0.26 0.16
CA ARG A 150 -8.52 -0.98 0.71
C ARG A 150 -7.89 -1.36 2.05
N TRP A 151 -6.57 -1.16 2.19
CA TRP A 151 -5.88 -1.39 3.45
C TRP A 151 -6.41 -0.51 4.58
N PHE A 152 -6.67 0.77 4.35
CA PHE A 152 -7.32 1.64 5.33
C PHE A 152 -8.74 1.17 5.67
N ALA A 153 -9.53 0.80 4.67
CA ALA A 153 -10.88 0.30 4.86
C ALA A 153 -10.91 -1.01 5.68
N ALA A 154 -10.03 -1.96 5.35
CA ALA A 154 -9.90 -3.24 6.05
C ALA A 154 -9.46 -3.08 7.52
N ASN A 155 -8.77 -2.00 7.85
CA ASN A 155 -8.34 -1.66 9.21
C ASN A 155 -9.32 -0.73 9.94
N HIS A 156 -10.55 -0.53 9.44
CA HIS A 156 -11.58 0.33 10.02
C HIS A 156 -11.13 1.79 10.22
N ARG A 157 -10.25 2.29 9.33
CA ARG A 157 -9.67 3.63 9.37
C ARG A 157 -9.97 4.43 8.10
N TRP A 158 -11.16 4.23 7.54
CA TRP A 158 -11.66 4.89 6.34
C TRP A 158 -12.85 5.78 6.66
N GLY A 159 -12.98 6.93 5.99
CA GLY A 159 -14.14 7.80 6.14
C GLY A 159 -14.16 8.97 5.17
N SER A 160 -15.08 9.93 5.41
CA SER A 160 -15.40 11.01 4.48
C SER A 160 -15.03 12.41 4.97
N THR A 161 -14.47 12.55 6.19
CA THR A 161 -14.17 13.85 6.78
C THR A 161 -12.69 14.19 6.63
N PRO A 162 -12.31 15.33 6.03
CA PRO A 162 -10.93 15.76 5.95
C PRO A 162 -10.37 16.08 7.34
N LYS A 163 -9.15 15.60 7.60
CA LYS A 163 -8.40 15.90 8.84
C LYS A 163 -6.94 16.12 8.48
N PRO A 164 -6.23 17.07 9.10
CA PRO A 164 -4.80 17.25 8.91
C PRO A 164 -4.03 15.95 9.16
N GLY A 165 -3.16 15.57 8.24
CA GLY A 165 -2.41 14.32 8.28
C GLY A 165 -3.16 13.08 7.76
N ALA A 166 -4.46 13.16 7.45
CA ALA A 166 -5.16 12.08 6.78
C ALA A 166 -4.57 11.84 5.38
N VAL A 167 -4.55 10.58 4.96
CA VAL A 167 -4.23 10.20 3.58
C VAL A 167 -5.50 10.35 2.75
N VAL A 168 -5.49 11.21 1.74
CA VAL A 168 -6.64 11.49 0.88
C VAL A 168 -6.52 10.76 -0.44
N PHE A 169 -7.60 10.15 -0.88
CA PHE A 169 -7.67 9.38 -2.12
C PHE A 169 -8.66 10.03 -3.10
N PHE A 170 -8.26 10.16 -4.36
CA PHE A 170 -9.00 10.87 -5.38
C PHE A 170 -9.38 9.98 -6.55
N SER A 171 -10.54 10.28 -7.13
CA SER A 171 -10.93 9.87 -8.47
C SER A 171 -11.17 11.12 -9.32
N TRP A 172 -10.43 11.27 -10.40
CA TRP A 172 -10.57 12.44 -11.31
C TRP A 172 -11.92 12.46 -12.04
N SER A 173 -12.59 11.31 -12.12
CA SER A 173 -13.97 11.21 -12.64
C SER A 173 -15.04 11.67 -11.65
N GLY A 174 -14.68 11.88 -10.38
CA GLY A 174 -15.62 12.18 -9.30
C GLY A 174 -16.35 10.93 -8.75
N SER A 175 -15.99 9.72 -9.21
CA SER A 175 -16.50 8.48 -8.64
C SER A 175 -16.21 8.37 -7.15
N LYS A 176 -17.07 7.69 -6.41
CA LYS A 176 -16.89 7.39 -4.97
C LYS A 176 -16.51 5.93 -4.71
N SER A 177 -16.28 5.15 -5.76
CA SER A 177 -15.79 3.78 -5.64
C SER A 177 -14.28 3.77 -5.34
N ILE A 178 -13.85 2.92 -4.41
CA ILE A 178 -12.43 2.68 -4.12
C ILE A 178 -11.70 2.17 -5.38
N ASP A 179 -12.40 1.40 -6.23
CA ASP A 179 -11.83 0.81 -7.44
C ASP A 179 -11.47 1.85 -8.51
N ASP A 180 -12.07 3.05 -8.43
CA ASP A 180 -11.82 4.16 -9.36
C ASP A 180 -10.78 5.17 -8.86
N ILE A 181 -10.11 4.87 -7.74
CA ILE A 181 -9.05 5.72 -7.21
C ILE A 181 -7.86 5.71 -8.16
N ASN A 182 -7.38 6.89 -8.51
CA ASN A 182 -6.24 7.08 -9.40
C ASN A 182 -5.18 8.04 -8.86
N HIS A 183 -5.39 8.62 -7.66
CA HIS A 183 -4.41 9.50 -7.03
C HIS A 183 -4.53 9.51 -5.50
N VAL A 184 -3.44 9.94 -4.83
CA VAL A 184 -3.34 9.97 -3.36
C VAL A 184 -2.39 11.05 -2.90
N GLY A 185 -2.66 11.61 -1.71
CA GLY A 185 -1.80 12.60 -1.05
C GLY A 185 -2.09 12.71 0.44
N PHE A 186 -1.53 13.73 1.09
CA PHE A 186 -1.84 14.07 2.48
C PHE A 186 -2.70 15.32 2.57
N VAL A 187 -3.71 15.32 3.43
CA VAL A 187 -4.47 16.51 3.80
C VAL A 187 -3.62 17.40 4.71
N VAL A 188 -3.49 18.66 4.35
CA VAL A 188 -2.89 19.71 5.19
C VAL A 188 -3.97 20.40 5.99
N LYS A 189 -5.10 20.74 5.32
CA LYS A 189 -6.18 21.53 5.92
C LYS A 189 -7.47 21.31 5.13
N ASP A 190 -8.60 21.30 5.85
CA ASP A 190 -9.92 21.58 5.29
C ASP A 190 -10.06 23.11 5.17
N ASN A 191 -10.37 23.62 3.99
CA ASN A 191 -10.51 25.06 3.75
C ASN A 191 -11.90 25.58 4.13
N GLY A 192 -12.89 24.68 4.34
CA GLY A 192 -14.25 25.03 4.71
C GLY A 192 -15.13 25.56 3.58
N ASP A 193 -14.62 25.60 2.36
CA ASP A 193 -15.28 26.12 1.13
C ASP A 193 -15.56 25.01 0.10
N GLY A 194 -15.55 23.76 0.51
CA GLY A 194 -15.64 22.61 -0.41
C GLY A 194 -14.31 22.21 -1.04
N THR A 195 -13.20 22.77 -0.57
CA THR A 195 -11.85 22.40 -0.99
C THR A 195 -10.99 21.96 0.18
N ILE A 196 -9.91 21.25 -0.13
CA ILE A 196 -8.86 20.86 0.82
C ILE A 196 -7.50 21.30 0.31
N SER A 197 -6.61 21.70 1.22
CA SER A 197 -5.19 21.88 0.93
C SER A 197 -4.46 20.57 1.15
N THR A 198 -3.60 20.17 0.20
CA THR A 198 -2.90 18.88 0.20
C THR A 198 -1.41 19.02 -0.10
N ILE A 199 -0.64 17.95 0.18
CA ILE A 199 0.69 17.74 -0.37
C ILE A 199 0.65 16.40 -1.11
N GLU A 200 1.03 16.42 -2.38
CA GLU A 200 0.88 15.30 -3.30
C GLU A 200 2.18 15.03 -4.04
N GLY A 201 2.52 13.74 -4.21
CA GLY A 201 3.58 13.30 -5.11
C GLY A 201 3.01 12.93 -6.47
N ASN A 202 3.86 12.93 -7.50
CA ASN A 202 3.48 12.57 -8.88
C ASN A 202 2.29 13.39 -9.40
N THR A 203 2.26 14.68 -9.09
CA THR A 203 1.24 15.61 -9.55
C THR A 203 1.82 16.69 -10.44
N GLY A 204 0.99 17.46 -11.14
CA GLY A 204 1.46 18.41 -12.14
C GLY A 204 2.27 17.72 -13.25
N ASN A 205 3.54 18.07 -13.38
CA ASN A 205 4.48 17.46 -14.32
C ASN A 205 5.44 16.49 -13.58
N GLY A 206 4.89 15.54 -12.82
CA GLY A 206 5.68 14.55 -12.09
C GLY A 206 6.47 15.15 -10.92
N ARG A 207 5.82 15.94 -10.06
CA ARG A 207 6.46 16.62 -8.92
C ARG A 207 5.75 16.33 -7.60
N VAL A 208 6.45 16.64 -6.50
CA VAL A 208 5.80 16.85 -5.21
C VAL A 208 5.38 18.31 -5.12
N GLU A 209 4.08 18.55 -4.89
CA GLU A 209 3.52 19.89 -4.83
C GLU A 209 2.48 20.05 -3.72
N ALA A 210 2.36 21.29 -3.21
CA ALA A 210 1.18 21.71 -2.49
C ALA A 210 0.05 22.00 -3.48
N ARG A 211 -1.16 21.51 -3.19
CA ARG A 211 -2.33 21.65 -4.06
C ARG A 211 -3.55 22.09 -3.26
N VAL A 212 -4.51 22.71 -3.95
CA VAL A 212 -5.88 22.86 -3.48
C VAL A 212 -6.77 22.00 -4.37
N ARG A 213 -7.58 21.14 -3.76
CA ARG A 213 -8.40 20.15 -4.44
C ARG A 213 -9.87 20.25 -4.02
N PRO A 214 -10.83 20.17 -4.97
CA PRO A 214 -12.23 20.11 -4.63
C PRO A 214 -12.56 18.78 -3.96
N THR A 215 -13.35 18.81 -2.90
CA THR A 215 -13.81 17.62 -2.18
C THR A 215 -14.71 16.72 -3.05
N SER A 216 -15.29 17.25 -4.12
CA SER A 216 -16.07 16.48 -5.10
C SER A 216 -15.25 15.37 -5.78
N GLN A 217 -13.94 15.53 -5.91
CA GLN A 217 -13.03 14.52 -6.46
C GLN A 217 -12.51 13.51 -5.42
N VAL A 218 -12.79 13.71 -4.12
CA VAL A 218 -12.34 12.81 -3.06
C VAL A 218 -13.23 11.58 -3.01
N VAL A 219 -12.62 10.40 -3.01
CA VAL A 219 -13.28 9.11 -2.78
C VAL A 219 -13.42 8.87 -1.28
N GLY A 220 -12.37 9.14 -0.52
CA GLY A 220 -12.34 9.02 0.93
C GLY A 220 -10.99 9.36 1.53
N TYR A 221 -10.91 9.19 2.84
CA TYR A 221 -9.75 9.49 3.65
C TYR A 221 -9.36 8.29 4.50
N GLY A 222 -8.07 7.95 4.49
CA GLY A 222 -7.47 7.04 5.45
C GLY A 222 -7.01 7.82 6.68
N TYR A 223 -7.31 7.31 7.87
CA TYR A 223 -6.97 7.97 9.13
C TYR A 223 -5.84 7.24 9.87
N PRO A 224 -4.59 7.71 9.79
CA PRO A 224 -3.52 7.22 10.65
C PRO A 224 -3.78 7.57 12.12
N ASN A 225 -3.48 6.64 13.03
CA ASN A 225 -3.60 6.85 14.46
C ASN A 225 -2.32 7.46 15.02
N TYR A 226 -2.18 8.76 14.84
CA TYR A 226 -1.03 9.53 15.31
C TYR A 226 -1.07 9.79 16.82
N LYS A 227 0.09 10.14 17.37
CA LYS A 227 0.17 10.75 18.69
C LYS A 227 -0.62 12.08 18.69
N ALA A 228 -1.36 12.33 19.77
CA ALA A 228 -2.02 13.60 20.03
C ALA A 228 -1.01 14.71 20.32
#